data_254c86e31d5dfdb21e30dfa83523a4cc
#
_entry.id   254c86e31d5dfdb21e30dfa83523a4cc
#
_cell.length_a   1.000
_cell.length_b   1.000
_cell.length_c   1.000
_cell.angle_alpha   90.00
_cell.angle_beta   90.00
_cell.angle_gamma   90.00
#
_symmetry.space_group_name_H-M   'P 1'
#
loop_
_entity.id
_entity.type
_entity.pdbx_description
1 polymer ?
#
loop_
_entity_poly.entity_id
_entity_poly.type
_entity_poly.pdbx_seq_one_letter_code
_entity_poly.pdbx_strand_id
1 'polypeptide(L)' 'MSSLHHENILEECFEISRESFRVNNKLTHEQLDELLSFSQGTYDAICKQSYKLFQDRCI' A
#
# COMPACT_ATOMS: atom_id res chain seq x y z
N MET A 1 -20.25 -0.69 12.96
CA MET A 1 -19.76 -0.23 11.66
C MET A 1 -18.55 0.65 11.75
N SER A 2 -18.42 1.41 12.83
CA SER A 2 -17.28 2.31 13.00
C SER A 2 -15.92 1.59 13.01
N SER A 3 -15.86 0.39 13.56
CA SER A 3 -14.61 -0.38 13.56
C SER A 3 -14.18 -0.76 12.15
N LEU A 4 -15.14 -1.04 11.27
CA LEU A 4 -14.87 -1.36 9.88
C LEU A 4 -14.36 -0.15 9.11
N HIS A 5 -14.71 1.04 9.57
CA HIS A 5 -14.28 2.28 8.95
C HIS A 5 -12.76 2.42 8.99
N HIS A 6 -12.13 2.13 10.13
CA HIS A 6 -10.68 2.20 10.27
C HIS A 6 -9.96 1.17 9.39
N GLU A 7 -10.50 -0.03 9.31
CA GLU A 7 -9.94 -1.08 8.48
C GLU A 7 -10.00 -0.68 7.01
N ASN A 8 -11.11 -0.09 6.58
CA ASN A 8 -11.27 0.36 5.20
C ASN A 8 -10.28 1.47 4.84
N ILE A 9 -10.02 2.37 5.77
CA ILE A 9 -9.05 3.45 5.54
C ILE A 9 -7.65 2.88 5.37
N LEU A 10 -7.27 1.93 6.21
CA LEU A 10 -5.95 1.30 6.12
C LEU A 10 -5.79 0.55 4.81
N GLU A 11 -6.80 -0.20 4.41
CA GLU A 11 -6.81 -0.92 3.14
C GLU A 11 -6.66 0.05 1.96
N GLU A 12 -7.41 1.13 1.99
CA GLU A 12 -7.35 2.16 0.97
C GLU A 12 -5.96 2.77 0.88
N CYS A 13 -5.35 3.07 2.02
CA CYS A 13 -3.99 3.60 2.06
C CYS A 13 -2.99 2.63 1.48
N PHE A 14 -3.15 1.34 1.76
CA PHE A 14 -2.29 0.30 1.22
C PHE A 14 -2.42 0.24 -0.30
N GLU A 15 -3.63 0.30 -0.81
CA GLU A 15 -3.87 0.28 -2.26
C GLU A 15 -3.29 1.51 -2.95
N ILE A 16 -3.43 2.67 -2.34
CA ILE A 16 -2.85 3.91 -2.88
C ILE A 16 -1.33 3.78 -2.94
N SER A 17 -0.70 3.29 -1.87
CA SER A 17 0.75 3.12 -1.81
C SER A 17 1.23 2.12 -2.84
N ARG A 18 0.53 1.02 -2.96
CA ARG A 18 0.84 -0.03 -3.94
C ARG A 18 0.77 0.52 -5.36
N GLU A 19 -0.31 1.21 -5.68
CA GLU A 19 -0.51 1.79 -7.00
C GLU A 19 0.54 2.86 -7.31
N SER A 20 0.84 3.71 -6.34
CA SER A 20 1.86 4.73 -6.48
C SER A 20 3.24 4.11 -6.77
N PHE A 21 3.58 3.05 -6.06
CA PHE A 21 4.82 2.32 -6.28
C PHE A 21 4.85 1.72 -7.69
N ARG A 22 3.74 1.13 -8.11
CA ARG A 22 3.64 0.53 -9.43
C ARG A 22 3.88 1.56 -10.54
N VAL A 23 3.19 2.68 -10.46
CA VAL A 23 3.30 3.74 -11.47
C VAL A 23 4.70 4.35 -11.48
N ASN A 24 5.25 4.62 -10.30
CA ASN A 24 6.59 5.22 -10.19
C ASN A 24 7.68 4.33 -10.76
N ASN A 25 7.48 3.02 -10.71
CA ASN A 25 8.47 2.06 -11.22
C ASN A 25 8.09 1.51 -12.60
N LYS A 26 7.02 2.01 -13.17
CA LYS A 26 6.54 1.62 -14.51
C LYS A 26 6.31 0.12 -14.64
N LEU A 27 5.64 -0.43 -13.64
CA LEU A 27 5.36 -1.87 -13.59
C LEU A 27 3.92 -2.14 -14.01
N THR A 28 3.68 -3.34 -14.55
CA THR A 28 2.31 -3.82 -14.71
C THR A 28 1.83 -4.39 -13.38
N HIS A 29 0.53 -4.63 -13.24
CA HIS A 29 -0.02 -5.26 -12.05
C HIS A 29 0.61 -6.62 -11.80
N GLU A 30 0.81 -7.40 -12.86
CA GLU A 30 1.45 -8.70 -12.77
C GLU A 30 2.89 -8.60 -12.28
N GLN A 31 3.63 -7.65 -12.83
CA GLN A 31 5.03 -7.43 -12.44
C GLN A 31 5.14 -7.03 -10.98
N LEU A 32 4.23 -6.19 -10.51
CA LEU A 32 4.23 -5.80 -9.11
C LEU A 32 3.92 -7.00 -8.21
N ASP A 33 2.95 -7.81 -8.57
CA ASP A 33 2.60 -9.00 -7.79
C ASP A 33 3.79 -9.96 -7.68
N GLU A 34 4.52 -10.15 -8.77
CA GLU A 34 5.72 -10.97 -8.76
C GLU A 34 6.78 -10.38 -7.85
N LEU A 35 7.00 -9.09 -7.96
CA LEU A 35 7.99 -8.39 -7.14
C LEU A 35 7.67 -8.52 -5.65
N LEU A 36 6.42 -8.38 -5.28
CA LEU A 36 5.99 -8.53 -3.90
C LEU A 36 6.19 -9.95 -3.38
N SER A 37 6.09 -10.94 -4.25
CA SER A 37 6.35 -12.33 -3.88
C SER A 37 7.83 -12.59 -3.62
N PHE A 38 8.70 -11.91 -4.34
CA PHE A 38 10.14 -12.15 -4.26
C PHE A 38 10.86 -11.23 -3.28
N SER A 39 10.35 -10.03 -3.09
CA SER A 39 11.06 -9.01 -2.34
C SER A 39 10.31 -8.58 -1.10
N GLN A 40 10.76 -9.06 0.04
CA GLN A 40 10.22 -8.65 1.34
C GLN A 40 10.42 -7.14 1.55
N GLY A 41 11.55 -6.62 1.10
CA GLY A 41 11.85 -5.20 1.24
C GLY A 41 10.87 -4.30 0.49
N THR A 42 10.43 -4.73 -0.68
CA THR A 42 9.45 -3.99 -1.46
C THR A 42 8.10 -3.94 -0.74
N TYR A 43 7.68 -5.08 -0.21
CA TYR A 43 6.44 -5.15 0.55
C TYR A 43 6.50 -4.25 1.77
N ASP A 44 7.60 -4.30 2.50
CA ASP A 44 7.82 -3.46 3.69
C ASP A 44 7.78 -1.98 3.35
N ALA A 45 8.37 -1.58 2.22
CA ALA A 45 8.35 -0.18 1.77
C ALA A 45 6.92 0.30 1.52
N ILE A 46 6.12 -0.53 0.88
CA ILE A 46 4.72 -0.21 0.62
C ILE A 46 3.94 -0.12 1.94
N CYS A 47 4.18 -1.02 2.86
CA CYS A 47 3.54 -0.99 4.18
C CYS A 47 3.89 0.27 4.96
N LYS A 48 5.14 0.67 4.95
CA LYS A 48 5.60 1.90 5.62
C LYS A 48 4.92 3.13 5.05
N GLN A 49 4.83 3.21 3.74
CA GLN A 49 4.16 4.31 3.08
C GLN A 49 2.67 4.33 3.40
N SER A 50 2.06 3.16 3.44
CA SER A 50 0.65 3.01 3.77
C SER A 50 0.37 3.49 5.21
N TYR A 51 1.23 3.16 6.16
CA TYR A 51 1.11 3.66 7.53
C TYR A 51 1.21 5.17 7.63
N LYS A 52 2.10 5.76 6.86
CA LYS A 52 2.25 7.21 6.81
C LYS A 52 0.96 7.87 6.34
N LEU A 53 0.39 7.37 5.27
CA LEU A 53 -0.87 7.87 4.74
C LEU A 53 -2.01 7.69 5.74
N PHE A 54 -2.02 6.56 6.41
CA PHE A 54 -3.03 6.25 7.41
C PHE A 54 -2.97 7.24 8.58
N GLN A 55 -1.78 7.52 9.07
CA GLN A 55 -1.57 8.48 10.15
C GLN A 55 -2.04 9.88 9.75
N ASP A 56 -1.75 10.28 8.53
CA ASP A 56 -2.17 11.59 8.02
C ASP A 56 -3.69 11.71 7.95
N ARG A 57 -4.37 10.62 7.63
CA ARG A 57 -5.83 10.62 7.50
C ARG A 57 -6.56 10.48 8.81
N CYS A 58 -5.91 9.96 9.83
CA CYS A 58 -6.52 9.72 11.13
C CYS A 58 -6.38 10.87 12.10
N ILE A 59 -5.87 11.97 11.66
CA ILE A 59 -5.81 13.19 12.45
C ILE A 59 -7.18 13.90 12.46
#